data_183d42ab8c4f8537a56c2480a918c43e
#
_entry.id   183d42ab8c4f8537a56c2480a918c43e
#
_cell.length_a   1.000
_cell.length_b   1.000
_cell.length_c   1.000
_cell.angle_alpha   90.00
_cell.angle_beta   90.00
_cell.angle_gamma   90.00
#
_symmetry.space_group_name_H-M   'P 1'
#
loop_
_entity.id
_entity.type
_entity.pdbx_description
1 polymer ?
#
loop_
_entity_poly.entity_id
_entity_poly.type
_entity_poly.pdbx_seq_one_letter_code
_entity_poly.pdbx_strand_id
1 'polypeptide(L)'
;LETVAVQHGHTLVKNSSVKPEDFEKAARAQLQSINALYSRILSIKTKIQQSNAVTVVKIGSKEMTVLEAIVRKSLLDNEKALLKRLQRQVVAANDNFEMATSLNEGKVIKQLEDAMKSSPAKLDPEAEKQIKATVESLYPIKMIDPCDISKVIKELETSIEDFETNVDFA
;
A
#
# COMPACT_ATOMS: atom_id res chain seq x y z
N LEU A 1 -21.23 -27.84 -22.94
CA LEU A 1 -22.63 -27.58 -23.27
C LEU A 1 -22.77 -27.46 -24.77
N GLU A 2 -23.54 -28.33 -25.38
CA GLU A 2 -23.84 -28.25 -26.82
C GLU A 2 -25.27 -27.72 -26.96
N THR A 3 -25.42 -26.48 -27.46
CA THR A 3 -26.72 -25.81 -27.59
C THR A 3 -27.11 -25.58 -29.04
N VAL A 4 -26.19 -25.91 -29.96
CA VAL A 4 -26.42 -25.79 -31.41
C VAL A 4 -25.96 -27.07 -32.08
N ALA A 5 -26.77 -27.65 -32.92
CA ALA A 5 -26.48 -28.83 -33.74
C ALA A 5 -27.00 -28.67 -35.15
N VAL A 6 -26.42 -29.42 -36.08
CA VAL A 6 -26.87 -29.43 -37.47
C VAL A 6 -27.65 -30.72 -37.73
N GLN A 7 -28.84 -30.60 -38.28
CA GLN A 7 -29.66 -31.71 -38.71
C GLN A 7 -29.45 -31.96 -40.23
N HIS A 8 -29.30 -33.24 -40.57
CA HIS A 8 -29.34 -33.68 -41.96
C HIS A 8 -30.38 -34.83 -42.12
N GLY A 9 -31.41 -34.61 -42.89
CA GLY A 9 -32.56 -35.50 -42.95
C GLY A 9 -33.27 -35.54 -41.58
N HIS A 10 -33.42 -36.72 -41.00
CA HIS A 10 -34.11 -36.93 -39.72
C HIS A 10 -33.14 -37.11 -38.51
N THR A 11 -31.85 -36.94 -38.69
CA THR A 11 -30.85 -37.17 -37.68
C THR A 11 -29.88 -35.98 -37.48
N LEU A 12 -29.26 -35.88 -36.31
CA LEU A 12 -28.19 -34.91 -36.06
C LEU A 12 -26.87 -35.39 -36.66
N VAL A 13 -26.11 -34.47 -37.28
CA VAL A 13 -24.86 -34.79 -37.99
C VAL A 13 -23.80 -35.40 -37.08
N LYS A 14 -23.67 -34.89 -35.88
CA LYS A 14 -22.67 -35.37 -34.90
C LYS A 14 -23.18 -36.47 -33.97
N ASN A 15 -24.50 -36.61 -33.80
CA ASN A 15 -25.07 -37.57 -32.89
C ASN A 15 -26.38 -38.13 -33.46
N SER A 16 -26.23 -39.08 -34.35
CA SER A 16 -27.35 -39.71 -35.08
C SER A 16 -28.32 -40.52 -34.20
N SER A 17 -27.90 -40.87 -32.95
CA SER A 17 -28.76 -41.59 -32.01
C SER A 17 -29.70 -40.67 -31.24
N VAL A 18 -29.52 -39.36 -31.26
CA VAL A 18 -30.40 -38.39 -30.60
C VAL A 18 -31.35 -37.77 -31.63
N LYS A 19 -32.64 -37.81 -31.34
CA LYS A 19 -33.63 -37.14 -32.19
C LYS A 19 -33.49 -35.64 -32.06
N PRO A 20 -33.67 -34.89 -33.18
CA PRO A 20 -33.60 -33.42 -33.17
C PRO A 20 -34.48 -32.76 -32.09
N GLU A 21 -35.70 -33.26 -31.91
CA GLU A 21 -36.68 -32.76 -30.93
C GLU A 21 -36.19 -32.95 -29.48
N ASP A 22 -35.54 -34.08 -29.17
CA ASP A 22 -34.97 -34.35 -27.84
C ASP A 22 -33.76 -33.47 -27.57
N PHE A 23 -32.93 -33.22 -28.59
CA PHE A 23 -31.83 -32.28 -28.51
C PHE A 23 -32.32 -30.85 -28.22
N GLU A 24 -33.34 -30.37 -28.95
CA GLU A 24 -33.91 -29.04 -28.71
C GLU A 24 -34.42 -28.88 -27.28
N LYS A 25 -35.19 -29.88 -26.78
CA LYS A 25 -35.71 -29.86 -25.40
C LYS A 25 -34.60 -29.84 -24.40
N ALA A 26 -33.57 -30.69 -24.57
CA ALA A 26 -32.42 -30.74 -23.69
C ALA A 26 -31.62 -29.45 -23.70
N ALA A 27 -31.33 -28.88 -24.87
CA ALA A 27 -30.59 -27.63 -25.02
C ALA A 27 -31.34 -26.44 -24.37
N ARG A 28 -32.63 -26.32 -24.58
CA ARG A 28 -33.48 -25.28 -23.95
C ARG A 28 -33.51 -25.46 -22.41
N ALA A 29 -33.71 -26.67 -21.91
CA ALA A 29 -33.73 -26.94 -20.47
C ALA A 29 -32.38 -26.65 -19.80
N GLN A 30 -31.27 -27.01 -20.46
CA GLN A 30 -29.93 -26.71 -19.97
C GLN A 30 -29.67 -25.20 -19.93
N LEU A 31 -29.99 -24.46 -20.98
CA LEU A 31 -29.83 -23.01 -21.03
C LEU A 31 -30.68 -22.32 -19.95
N GLN A 32 -31.94 -22.76 -19.79
CA GLN A 32 -32.82 -22.25 -18.74
C GLN A 32 -32.25 -22.52 -17.34
N SER A 33 -31.74 -23.73 -17.09
CA SER A 33 -31.12 -24.10 -15.84
C SER A 33 -29.90 -23.23 -15.53
N ILE A 34 -29.03 -23.00 -16.52
CA ILE A 34 -27.85 -22.14 -16.38
C ILE A 34 -28.27 -20.70 -16.04
N ASN A 35 -29.23 -20.15 -16.75
CA ASN A 35 -29.72 -18.79 -16.50
C ASN A 35 -30.32 -18.66 -15.08
N ALA A 36 -31.06 -19.68 -14.63
CA ALA A 36 -31.60 -19.72 -13.28
C ALA A 36 -30.49 -19.77 -12.22
N LEU A 37 -29.42 -20.56 -12.46
CA LEU A 37 -28.24 -20.59 -11.58
C LEU A 37 -27.51 -19.25 -11.51
N TYR A 38 -27.29 -18.60 -12.66
CA TYR A 38 -26.68 -17.26 -12.67
C TYR A 38 -27.50 -16.22 -11.91
N SER A 39 -28.83 -16.22 -12.11
CA SER A 39 -29.74 -15.34 -11.38
C SER A 39 -29.68 -15.60 -9.87
N ARG A 40 -29.61 -16.86 -9.47
CA ARG A 40 -29.48 -17.24 -8.06
C ARG A 40 -28.14 -16.82 -7.47
N ILE A 41 -27.04 -17.03 -8.19
CA ILE A 41 -25.70 -16.58 -7.78
C ILE A 41 -25.68 -15.07 -7.59
N LEU A 42 -26.21 -14.31 -8.54
CA LEU A 42 -26.30 -12.85 -8.47
C LEU A 42 -27.09 -12.41 -7.22
N SER A 43 -28.26 -12.99 -7.00
CA SER A 43 -29.10 -12.70 -5.83
C SER A 43 -28.39 -12.99 -4.52
N ILE A 44 -27.71 -14.14 -4.41
CA ILE A 44 -26.97 -14.50 -3.20
C ILE A 44 -25.82 -13.53 -2.96
N LYS A 45 -24.99 -13.25 -3.98
CA LYS A 45 -23.86 -12.32 -3.87
C LYS A 45 -24.32 -10.91 -3.46
N THR A 46 -25.43 -10.42 -4.05
CA THR A 46 -25.99 -9.12 -3.70
C THR A 46 -26.45 -9.07 -2.25
N LYS A 47 -27.14 -10.11 -1.76
CA LYS A 47 -27.58 -10.19 -0.36
C LYS A 47 -26.41 -10.26 0.62
N ILE A 48 -25.35 -11.00 0.27
CA ILE A 48 -24.12 -11.05 1.08
C ILE A 48 -23.51 -9.64 1.19
N GLN A 49 -23.37 -8.92 0.07
CA GLN A 49 -22.82 -7.57 0.08
C GLN A 49 -23.68 -6.58 0.88
N GLN A 50 -25.01 -6.69 0.76
CA GLN A 50 -25.95 -5.89 1.55
C GLN A 50 -25.79 -6.18 3.05
N SER A 51 -25.68 -7.45 3.43
CA SER A 51 -25.43 -7.85 4.83
C SER A 51 -24.09 -7.34 5.32
N ASN A 52 -23.02 -7.50 4.56
CA ASN A 52 -21.68 -7.04 4.90
C ASN A 52 -21.60 -5.52 5.09
N ALA A 53 -22.42 -4.77 4.37
CA ALA A 53 -22.44 -3.29 4.46
C ALA A 53 -23.10 -2.77 5.75
N VAL A 54 -23.91 -3.57 6.41
CA VAL A 54 -24.64 -3.16 7.64
C VAL A 54 -24.17 -3.89 8.89
N THR A 55 -23.52 -5.05 8.73
CA THR A 55 -23.01 -5.82 9.86
C THR A 55 -21.73 -5.19 10.38
N VAL A 56 -21.74 -4.74 11.63
CA VAL A 56 -20.58 -4.15 12.31
C VAL A 56 -19.82 -5.23 13.07
N VAL A 57 -18.50 -5.23 12.93
CA VAL A 57 -17.55 -6.07 13.65
C VAL A 57 -16.50 -5.21 14.34
N LYS A 58 -15.96 -5.71 15.45
CA LYS A 58 -14.86 -5.06 16.15
C LYS A 58 -13.56 -5.78 15.80
N ILE A 59 -12.65 -5.06 15.16
CA ILE A 59 -11.31 -5.56 14.80
C ILE A 59 -10.29 -4.75 15.59
N GLY A 60 -9.65 -5.39 16.55
CA GLY A 60 -8.74 -4.72 17.47
C GLY A 60 -9.43 -3.60 18.24
N SER A 61 -8.92 -2.40 18.08
CA SER A 61 -9.44 -1.18 18.74
C SER A 61 -10.58 -0.49 18.00
N LYS A 62 -10.88 -0.89 16.73
CA LYS A 62 -11.81 -0.18 15.84
C LYS A 62 -13.05 -1.00 15.55
N GLU A 63 -14.20 -0.30 15.51
CA GLU A 63 -15.44 -0.84 14.95
C GLU A 63 -15.57 -0.44 13.49
N MET A 64 -15.93 -1.40 12.65
CA MET A 64 -16.13 -1.18 11.20
C MET A 64 -17.12 -2.19 10.65
N THR A 65 -17.66 -1.94 9.47
CA THR A 65 -18.51 -2.91 8.80
C THR A 65 -17.67 -4.07 8.24
N VAL A 66 -18.29 -5.24 8.07
CA VAL A 66 -17.63 -6.39 7.41
C VAL A 66 -17.14 -6.00 6.03
N LEU A 67 -17.91 -5.17 5.29
CA LEU A 67 -17.50 -4.69 3.98
C LEU A 67 -16.22 -3.82 4.07
N GLU A 68 -16.15 -2.89 5.03
CA GLU A 68 -14.94 -2.08 5.26
C GLU A 68 -13.74 -2.94 5.62
N ALA A 69 -13.93 -3.97 6.45
CA ALA A 69 -12.86 -4.90 6.81
C ALA A 69 -12.33 -5.67 5.59
N ILE A 70 -13.22 -6.15 4.72
CA ILE A 70 -12.85 -6.83 3.47
C ILE A 70 -12.06 -5.90 2.54
N VAL A 71 -12.55 -4.66 2.35
CA VAL A 71 -11.86 -3.65 1.52
C VAL A 71 -10.50 -3.32 2.12
N ARG A 72 -10.41 -3.08 3.43
CA ARG A 72 -9.14 -2.80 4.10
C ARG A 72 -8.16 -3.96 3.97
N LYS A 73 -8.62 -5.21 4.14
CA LYS A 73 -7.77 -6.40 3.94
C LYS A 73 -7.16 -6.43 2.52
N SER A 74 -7.93 -6.03 1.51
CA SER A 74 -7.44 -5.95 0.13
C SER A 74 -6.42 -4.81 -0.11
N LEU A 75 -6.43 -3.76 0.71
CA LEU A 75 -5.52 -2.62 0.62
C LEU A 75 -4.29 -2.74 1.53
N LEU A 76 -4.23 -3.76 2.38
CA LEU A 76 -3.20 -3.91 3.40
C LEU A 76 -1.78 -3.94 2.83
N ASP A 77 -1.59 -4.60 1.68
CA ASP A 77 -0.29 -4.63 1.01
C ASP A 77 0.16 -3.24 0.52
N ASN A 78 -0.79 -2.40 0.12
CA ASN A 78 -0.51 -1.02 -0.27
C ASN A 78 -0.13 -0.17 0.95
N GLU A 79 -0.82 -0.36 2.10
CA GLU A 79 -0.47 0.30 3.37
C GLU A 79 0.95 -0.09 3.82
N LYS A 80 1.30 -1.38 3.74
CA LYS A 80 2.65 -1.88 4.03
C LYS A 80 3.72 -1.33 3.07
N ALA A 81 3.40 -1.24 1.80
CA ALA A 81 4.31 -0.66 0.81
C ALA A 81 4.55 0.83 1.06
N LEU A 82 3.49 1.58 1.43
CA LEU A 82 3.60 2.97 1.84
C LEU A 82 4.49 3.11 3.09
N LEU A 83 4.26 2.31 4.11
CA LEU A 83 5.06 2.31 5.34
C LEU A 83 6.55 2.12 5.04
N LYS A 84 6.91 1.10 4.27
CA LYS A 84 8.30 0.85 3.87
C LYS A 84 8.90 2.02 3.09
N ARG A 85 8.10 2.69 2.26
CA ARG A 85 8.56 3.87 1.50
C ARG A 85 8.84 5.04 2.43
N LEU A 86 7.96 5.31 3.39
CA LEU A 86 8.14 6.39 4.37
C LEU A 86 9.38 6.15 5.25
N GLN A 87 9.56 4.93 5.75
CA GLN A 87 10.74 4.54 6.54
C GLN A 87 12.04 4.78 5.76
N ARG A 88 12.09 4.39 4.47
CA ARG A 88 13.27 4.64 3.61
C ARG A 88 13.52 6.13 3.39
N GLN A 89 12.46 6.94 3.29
CA GLN A 89 12.61 8.39 3.14
C GLN A 89 13.23 9.04 4.39
N VAL A 90 12.83 8.59 5.59
CA VAL A 90 13.42 9.06 6.85
C VAL A 90 14.89 8.69 6.93
N VAL A 91 15.26 7.45 6.61
CA VAL A 91 16.65 7.03 6.56
C VAL A 91 17.46 7.90 5.60
N ALA A 92 17.01 8.05 4.37
CA ALA A 92 17.68 8.87 3.37
C ALA A 92 17.80 10.35 3.78
N ALA A 93 16.79 10.89 4.47
CA ALA A 93 16.83 12.26 4.98
C ALA A 93 17.89 12.40 6.11
N ASN A 94 17.99 11.42 7.00
CA ASN A 94 19.02 11.39 8.05
C ASN A 94 20.43 11.29 7.44
N ASP A 95 20.64 10.39 6.47
CA ASP A 95 21.92 10.25 5.78
C ASP A 95 22.34 11.56 5.10
N ASN A 96 21.39 12.24 4.45
CA ASN A 96 21.66 13.55 3.83
C ASN A 96 21.96 14.63 4.86
N PHE A 97 21.30 14.60 6.02
CA PHE A 97 21.57 15.52 7.10
C PHE A 97 22.99 15.33 7.69
N GLU A 98 23.39 14.07 7.91
CA GLU A 98 24.73 13.72 8.37
C GLU A 98 25.79 14.11 7.33
N MET A 99 25.53 13.87 6.05
CA MET A 99 26.43 14.28 4.97
C MET A 99 26.59 15.81 4.91
N ALA A 100 25.50 16.57 5.05
CA ALA A 100 25.57 18.03 5.10
C ALA A 100 26.34 18.53 6.32
N THR A 101 26.17 17.87 7.47
CA THR A 101 26.91 18.16 8.71
C THR A 101 28.41 17.95 8.51
N SER A 102 28.81 16.80 7.98
CA SER A 102 30.21 16.48 7.69
C SER A 102 30.86 17.47 6.70
N LEU A 103 30.09 17.90 5.69
CA LEU A 103 30.55 18.95 4.75
C LEU A 103 30.82 20.29 5.46
N ASN A 104 29.99 20.68 6.41
CA ASN A 104 30.18 21.90 7.19
C ASN A 104 31.38 21.77 8.13
N GLU A 105 31.55 20.62 8.78
CA GLU A 105 32.75 20.33 9.59
C GLU A 105 34.03 20.43 8.77
N GLY A 106 34.04 19.86 7.57
CA GLY A 106 35.18 20.00 6.63
C GLY A 106 35.49 21.46 6.26
N LYS A 107 34.46 22.31 6.08
CA LYS A 107 34.65 23.74 5.84
C LYS A 107 35.24 24.46 7.05
N VAL A 108 34.78 24.11 8.27
CA VAL A 108 35.33 24.66 9.51
C VAL A 108 36.82 24.31 9.64
N ILE A 109 37.17 23.03 9.45
CA ILE A 109 38.56 22.56 9.51
C ILE A 109 39.43 23.32 8.53
N LYS A 110 38.99 23.45 7.27
CA LYS A 110 39.71 24.17 6.23
C LYS A 110 39.93 25.64 6.58
N GLN A 111 38.94 26.34 7.12
CA GLN A 111 39.07 27.75 7.53
C GLN A 111 40.01 27.91 8.72
N LEU A 112 40.01 26.92 9.67
CA LEU A 112 40.95 26.90 10.78
C LEU A 112 42.40 26.71 10.30
N GLU A 113 42.62 25.78 9.35
CA GLU A 113 43.93 25.57 8.75
C GLU A 113 44.45 26.81 8.05
N ASP A 114 43.60 27.47 7.28
CA ASP A 114 43.97 28.68 6.55
C ASP A 114 44.25 29.86 7.51
N ALA A 115 43.51 30.01 8.59
CA ALA A 115 43.76 30.98 9.65
C ALA A 115 45.10 30.72 10.36
N MET A 116 45.42 29.43 10.65
CA MET A 116 46.69 29.02 11.26
C MET A 116 47.91 29.29 10.36
N LYS A 117 47.77 29.12 9.04
CA LYS A 117 48.81 29.46 8.05
C LYS A 117 49.08 30.97 8.00
N SER A 118 48.02 31.76 8.19
CA SER A 118 48.11 33.23 8.13
C SER A 118 48.63 33.86 9.43
N SER A 119 48.46 33.20 10.57
CA SER A 119 48.95 33.62 11.89
C SER A 119 49.43 32.43 12.71
N PRO A 120 50.76 32.20 12.80
CA PRO A 120 51.36 31.02 13.49
C PRO A 120 51.17 31.03 15.03
N ALA A 121 50.65 32.09 15.62
CA ALA A 121 50.25 32.10 17.03
C ALA A 121 49.07 31.13 17.21
N LYS A 122 49.01 30.36 18.31
CA LYS A 122 47.87 29.49 18.64
C LYS A 122 46.57 30.22 18.46
N LEU A 123 45.66 29.65 17.63
CA LEU A 123 44.31 30.21 17.50
C LEU A 123 43.69 30.30 18.91
N ASP A 124 43.15 31.46 19.20
CA ASP A 124 42.38 31.72 20.41
C ASP A 124 41.09 30.86 20.31
N PRO A 125 40.61 30.16 21.35
CA PRO A 125 39.34 29.44 21.37
C PRO A 125 38.16 30.28 20.92
N GLU A 126 38.17 31.58 21.08
CA GLU A 126 37.16 32.50 20.64
C GLU A 126 37.15 32.66 19.09
N ALA A 127 38.33 32.66 18.46
CA ALA A 127 38.44 32.68 17.00
C ALA A 127 37.91 31.39 16.35
N GLU A 128 38.16 30.24 16.96
CA GLU A 128 37.62 28.94 16.53
C GLU A 128 36.08 28.94 16.59
N LYS A 129 35.51 29.44 17.68
CA LYS A 129 34.07 29.57 17.87
C LYS A 129 33.42 30.51 16.84
N GLN A 130 34.09 31.62 16.52
CA GLN A 130 33.62 32.55 15.50
C GLN A 130 33.64 31.94 14.11
N ILE A 131 34.65 31.18 13.74
CA ILE A 131 34.72 30.45 12.45
C ILE A 131 33.58 29.46 12.36
N LYS A 132 33.32 28.67 13.40
CA LYS A 132 32.21 27.71 13.42
C LYS A 132 30.87 28.40 13.28
N ALA A 133 30.62 29.47 14.04
CA ALA A 133 29.38 30.23 13.96
C ALA A 133 29.18 30.86 12.56
N THR A 134 30.27 31.31 11.93
CA THR A 134 30.23 31.87 10.55
C THR A 134 29.81 30.77 9.54
N VAL A 135 30.41 29.57 9.62
CA VAL A 135 30.06 28.47 8.73
C VAL A 135 28.60 28.04 8.93
N GLU A 136 28.16 27.91 10.18
CA GLU A 136 26.77 27.57 10.50
C GLU A 136 25.77 28.61 10.01
N SER A 137 26.14 29.89 10.06
CA SER A 137 25.31 30.99 9.54
C SER A 137 25.23 31.03 8.01
N LEU A 138 26.35 30.73 7.32
CA LEU A 138 26.41 30.72 5.86
C LEU A 138 25.81 29.45 5.24
N TYR A 139 25.86 28.34 5.94
CA TYR A 139 25.39 27.05 5.47
C TYR A 139 24.48 26.37 6.52
N PRO A 140 23.31 26.96 6.80
CA PRO A 140 22.41 26.40 7.80
C PRO A 140 21.89 25.05 7.34
N ILE A 141 21.93 24.05 8.23
CA ILE A 141 21.39 22.72 7.99
C ILE A 141 20.11 22.61 8.80
N LYS A 142 19.02 22.25 8.13
CA LYS A 142 17.72 22.06 8.78
C LYS A 142 16.98 20.91 8.12
N MET A 143 16.54 19.96 8.93
CA MET A 143 15.57 18.96 8.45
C MET A 143 14.20 19.62 8.31
N ILE A 144 13.56 19.43 7.14
CA ILE A 144 12.22 19.97 6.86
C ILE A 144 11.26 18.78 6.84
N ASP A 145 10.45 18.67 7.87
CA ASP A 145 9.40 17.65 8.00
C ASP A 145 8.05 18.31 8.32
N PRO A 146 7.31 18.76 7.29
CA PRO A 146 6.03 19.43 7.49
C PRO A 146 4.89 18.50 7.90
N CYS A 147 5.10 17.19 7.80
CA CYS A 147 4.08 16.16 8.02
C CYS A 147 4.28 15.38 9.31
N ASP A 148 5.36 15.63 10.05
CA ASP A 148 5.74 14.82 11.23
C ASP A 148 5.78 13.32 10.89
N ILE A 149 6.60 12.97 9.89
CA ILE A 149 6.64 11.64 9.27
C ILE A 149 6.90 10.53 10.30
N SER A 150 7.70 10.79 11.31
CA SER A 150 7.96 9.81 12.38
C SER A 150 6.69 9.41 13.13
N LYS A 151 5.78 10.35 13.35
CA LYS A 151 4.47 10.10 13.96
C LYS A 151 3.55 9.33 13.02
N VAL A 152 3.51 9.74 11.75
CA VAL A 152 2.72 9.05 10.70
C VAL A 152 3.16 7.59 10.56
N ILE A 153 4.45 7.31 10.54
CA ILE A 153 5.01 5.95 10.49
C ILE A 153 4.50 5.13 11.67
N LYS A 154 4.62 5.65 12.89
CA LYS A 154 4.20 4.96 14.11
C LYS A 154 2.70 4.68 14.14
N GLU A 155 1.88 5.63 13.74
CA GLU A 155 0.42 5.46 13.64
C GLU A 155 0.03 4.42 12.60
N LEU A 156 0.71 4.42 11.44
CA LEU A 156 0.47 3.46 10.37
C LEU A 156 0.91 2.04 10.78
N GLU A 157 2.08 1.89 11.41
CA GLU A 157 2.56 0.61 11.96
C GLU A 157 1.57 0.03 12.96
N THR A 158 1.17 0.83 13.94
CA THR A 158 0.19 0.40 14.96
C THR A 158 -1.15 0.02 14.32
N SER A 159 -1.60 0.78 13.32
CA SER A 159 -2.87 0.51 12.64
C SER A 159 -2.85 -0.76 11.80
N ILE A 160 -1.72 -1.05 11.13
CA ILE A 160 -1.51 -2.28 10.36
C ILE A 160 -1.46 -3.48 11.30
N GLU A 161 -0.64 -3.40 12.36
CA GLU A 161 -0.45 -4.48 13.33
C GLU A 161 -1.76 -4.83 14.06
N ASP A 162 -2.50 -3.82 14.54
CA ASP A 162 -3.79 -4.02 15.21
C ASP A 162 -4.79 -4.71 14.28
N PHE A 163 -4.84 -4.32 13.00
CA PHE A 163 -5.73 -4.94 12.03
C PHE A 163 -5.32 -6.36 11.69
N GLU A 164 -4.04 -6.62 11.37
CA GLU A 164 -3.56 -7.96 11.00
C GLU A 164 -3.72 -8.97 12.10
N THR A 165 -3.43 -8.57 13.35
CA THR A 165 -3.52 -9.47 14.49
C THR A 165 -4.96 -9.89 14.79
N ASN A 166 -5.95 -9.04 14.49
CA ASN A 166 -7.33 -9.24 14.93
C ASN A 166 -8.31 -9.56 13.78
N VAL A 167 -7.94 -9.37 12.52
CA VAL A 167 -8.88 -9.53 11.38
C VAL A 167 -9.34 -10.97 11.18
N ASP A 168 -8.52 -11.96 11.52
CA ASP A 168 -8.87 -13.39 11.32
C ASP A 168 -9.70 -13.94 12.50
N PHE A 169 -9.92 -13.18 13.57
CA PHE A 169 -10.73 -13.52 14.73
C PHE A 169 -12.10 -12.82 14.75
N ALA A 170 -12.37 -11.94 13.80
CA ALA A 170 -13.62 -11.19 13.66
C ALA A 170 -14.52 -11.80 12.58
#